data_bf39446c200bc3a21a48b6f30f7518da
#
_entry.id   bf39446c200bc3a21a48b6f30f7518da
#
_cell.length_a   1.000
_cell.length_b   1.000
_cell.length_c   1.000
_cell.angle_alpha   90.00
_cell.angle_beta   90.00
_cell.angle_gamma   90.00
#
_symmetry.space_group_name_H-M   'P 1'
#
loop_
_entity.id
_entity.type
_entity.pdbx_description
1 polymer ?
#
loop_
_entity_poly.entity_id
_entity_poly.type
_entity_poly.pdbx_seq_one_letter_code
_entity_poly.pdbx_strand_id
1 'polypeptide(L)'
;MKLEQLLEGVSYTLVQGSLELDIEDIIYDSRKAAPGLLFVCIVGTQRDSHAFAADCAAKGVSALVIQHDIDLTAVPGVTVVKVESSRYAMA
;
A
#
# COMPACT_ATOMS: atom_id res chain seq x y z
N MET A 1 3.54 7.95 12.13
CA MET A 1 3.72 8.93 11.05
C MET A 1 2.50 8.89 10.14
N LYS A 2 2.03 10.03 9.72
CA LYS A 2 0.87 10.10 8.82
C LYS A 2 1.23 9.64 7.41
N LEU A 3 0.28 9.00 6.74
CA LEU A 3 0.50 8.50 5.37
C LEU A 3 0.93 9.64 4.42
N GLU A 4 0.31 10.80 4.52
CA GLU A 4 0.69 11.94 3.67
C GLU A 4 2.15 12.36 3.87
N GLN A 5 2.68 12.22 5.08
CA GLN A 5 4.09 12.51 5.37
C GLN A 5 5.03 11.52 4.71
N LEU A 6 4.62 10.24 4.67
CA LEU A 6 5.41 9.20 4.00
C LEU A 6 5.45 9.40 2.49
N LEU A 7 4.42 10.04 1.93
CA LEU A 7 4.32 10.28 0.50
C LEU A 7 4.85 11.65 0.07
N GLU A 8 5.36 12.42 1.00
CA GLU A 8 5.94 13.73 0.71
C GLU A 8 7.07 13.60 -0.32
N GLY A 9 7.01 14.39 -1.38
CA GLY A 9 7.99 14.32 -2.45
C GLY A 9 7.73 13.23 -3.48
N VAL A 10 6.68 12.43 -3.31
CA VAL A 10 6.30 11.34 -4.21
C VAL A 10 5.10 11.77 -5.04
N SER A 11 5.14 11.51 -6.35
CA SER A 11 3.98 11.69 -7.22
C SER A 11 3.05 10.49 -7.04
N TYR A 12 1.83 10.74 -6.55
CA TYR A 12 0.87 9.68 -6.28
C TYR A 12 -0.55 10.12 -6.59
N THR A 13 -1.45 9.14 -6.67
CA THR A 13 -2.89 9.35 -6.78
C THR A 13 -3.57 8.60 -5.64
N LEU A 14 -4.39 9.30 -4.85
CA LEU A 14 -5.22 8.65 -3.84
C LEU A 14 -6.38 7.95 -4.54
N VAL A 15 -6.39 6.63 -4.50
CA VAL A 15 -7.40 5.81 -5.18
C VAL A 15 -8.60 5.58 -4.27
N GLN A 16 -8.36 5.34 -2.99
CA GLN A 16 -9.39 4.99 -2.02
C GLN A 16 -8.94 5.39 -0.61
N GLY A 17 -9.86 5.82 0.22
CA GLY A 17 -9.57 6.11 1.62
C GLY A 17 -9.07 7.53 1.87
N SER A 18 -8.22 7.70 2.87
CA SER A 18 -7.74 9.00 3.33
C SER A 18 -6.24 9.00 3.59
N LEU A 19 -5.59 10.14 3.35
CA LEU A 19 -4.17 10.32 3.66
C LEU A 19 -3.91 10.68 5.12
N GLU A 20 -4.95 10.91 5.90
CA GLU A 20 -4.83 11.37 7.29
C GLU A 20 -4.62 10.25 8.31
N LEU A 21 -4.48 9.02 7.86
CA LEU A 21 -4.29 7.91 8.79
C LEU A 21 -2.83 7.78 9.25
N ASP A 22 -2.65 7.27 10.45
CA ASP A 22 -1.33 7.01 11.00
C ASP A 22 -0.82 5.65 10.58
N ILE A 23 0.46 5.61 10.18
CA ILE A 23 1.16 4.39 9.79
C ILE A 23 2.26 4.12 10.81
N GLU A 24 2.26 2.93 11.41
CA GLU A 24 3.27 2.55 12.39
C GLU A 24 4.56 2.08 11.73
N ASP A 25 4.44 1.37 10.61
CA ASP A 25 5.61 0.83 9.91
C ASP A 25 5.24 0.53 8.46
N ILE A 26 6.27 0.35 7.63
CA ILE A 26 6.14 0.01 6.22
C ILE A 26 6.66 -1.40 6.02
N ILE A 27 5.90 -2.23 5.32
CA ILE A 27 6.29 -3.61 5.04
C ILE A 27 6.25 -3.91 3.55
N TYR A 28 7.09 -4.84 3.14
CA TYR A 28 7.16 -5.34 1.76
C TYR A 28 6.81 -6.82 1.69
N ASP A 29 6.62 -7.46 2.85
CA ASP A 29 6.31 -8.89 2.96
C ASP A 29 4.89 -9.05 3.48
N SER A 30 4.02 -9.67 2.67
CA SER A 30 2.62 -9.87 3.03
C SER A 30 2.44 -10.70 4.31
N ARG A 31 3.42 -11.53 4.65
CA ARG A 31 3.36 -12.35 5.87
C ARG A 31 3.45 -11.52 7.14
N LYS A 32 3.93 -10.29 7.03
CA LYS A 32 4.05 -9.36 8.16
C LYS A 32 2.85 -8.41 8.29
N ALA A 33 1.85 -8.57 7.43
CA ALA A 33 0.69 -7.68 7.41
C ALA A 33 -0.06 -7.70 8.75
N ALA A 34 -0.38 -6.51 9.24
CA ALA A 34 -1.06 -6.32 10.51
C ALA A 34 -1.70 -4.92 10.55
N PRO A 35 -2.64 -4.66 11.47
CA PRO A 35 -3.23 -3.32 11.61
C PRO A 35 -2.15 -2.25 11.89
N GLY A 36 -2.34 -1.08 11.31
CA GLY A 36 -1.42 0.04 11.47
C GLY A 36 -0.28 0.06 10.48
N LEU A 37 -0.13 -0.96 9.64
CA LEU A 37 0.99 -1.08 8.71
C LEU A 37 0.60 -0.65 7.29
N LEU A 38 1.60 -0.20 6.54
CA LEU A 38 1.48 0.10 5.11
C LEU A 38 2.18 -1.01 4.33
N PHE A 39 1.45 -1.69 3.46
CA PHE A 39 2.02 -2.70 2.57
C PHE A 39 2.34 -2.07 1.21
N VAL A 40 3.59 -2.18 0.78
CA VAL A 40 4.04 -1.67 -0.51
C VAL A 40 4.05 -2.81 -1.52
N CYS A 41 3.23 -2.69 -2.56
CA CYS A 41 3.17 -3.67 -3.64
C CYS A 41 4.27 -3.37 -4.66
N ILE A 42 5.11 -4.35 -4.94
CA ILE A 42 6.24 -4.22 -5.85
C ILE A 42 6.07 -5.19 -7.01
N VAL A 43 6.29 -4.69 -8.23
CA VAL A 43 6.34 -5.54 -9.42
C VAL A 43 7.76 -6.04 -9.57
N GLY A 44 7.98 -7.32 -9.33
CA GLY A 44 9.27 -7.98 -9.46
C GLY A 44 9.37 -8.76 -10.77
N THR A 45 10.55 -9.34 -11.02
CA THR A 45 10.81 -10.12 -12.23
C THR A 45 10.09 -11.48 -12.21
N GLN A 46 9.87 -12.06 -11.04
CA GLN A 46 9.25 -13.38 -10.90
C GLN A 46 7.93 -13.34 -10.14
N ARG A 47 7.64 -12.25 -9.46
CA ARG A 47 6.46 -12.14 -8.60
C ARG A 47 5.97 -10.71 -8.56
N ASP A 48 4.67 -10.55 -8.60
CA ASP A 48 4.00 -9.27 -8.45
C ASP A 48 3.29 -9.27 -7.10
N SER A 49 3.75 -8.42 -6.17
CA SER A 49 3.20 -8.34 -4.82
C SER A 49 1.74 -7.86 -4.78
N HIS A 50 1.24 -7.27 -5.87
CA HIS A 50 -0.17 -6.87 -5.94
C HIS A 50 -1.11 -8.07 -5.75
N ALA A 51 -0.66 -9.29 -6.07
CA ALA A 51 -1.43 -10.50 -5.84
C ALA A 51 -1.74 -10.74 -4.36
N PHE A 52 -0.97 -10.14 -3.46
CA PHE A 52 -1.14 -10.29 -2.01
C PHE A 52 -1.94 -9.15 -1.38
N ALA A 53 -2.39 -8.17 -2.16
CA ALA A 53 -3.11 -7.01 -1.63
C ALA A 53 -4.37 -7.42 -0.85
N ALA A 54 -5.16 -8.35 -1.39
CA ALA A 54 -6.36 -8.83 -0.73
C ALA A 54 -6.04 -9.57 0.59
N ASP A 55 -4.97 -10.36 0.61
CA ASP A 55 -4.53 -11.06 1.82
C ASP A 55 -4.09 -10.07 2.89
N CYS A 56 -3.37 -9.03 2.51
CA CYS A 56 -2.96 -8.00 3.45
C CYS A 56 -4.15 -7.23 4.01
N ALA A 57 -5.12 -6.93 3.16
CA ALA A 57 -6.36 -6.28 3.60
C ALA A 57 -7.12 -7.16 4.61
N ALA A 58 -7.16 -8.45 4.37
CA ALA A 58 -7.80 -9.41 5.28
C ALA A 58 -7.07 -9.47 6.63
N LYS A 59 -5.78 -9.18 6.66
CA LYS A 59 -4.99 -9.11 7.90
C LYS A 59 -5.07 -7.76 8.59
N GLY A 60 -5.79 -6.80 8.00
CA GLY A 60 -6.08 -5.52 8.63
C GLY A 60 -5.10 -4.40 8.36
N VAL A 61 -4.25 -4.49 7.33
CA VAL A 61 -3.34 -3.39 7.00
C VAL A 61 -4.12 -2.09 6.80
N SER A 62 -3.53 -0.98 7.20
CA SER A 62 -4.20 0.32 7.14
C SER A 62 -4.18 0.91 5.74
N ALA A 63 -3.13 0.64 4.97
CA ALA A 63 -2.97 1.21 3.65
C ALA A 63 -2.15 0.31 2.73
N LEU A 64 -2.34 0.53 1.42
CA LEU A 64 -1.60 -0.13 0.36
C LEU A 64 -1.02 0.94 -0.57
N VAL A 65 0.22 0.74 -1.00
CA VAL A 65 0.82 1.49 -2.11
C VAL A 65 0.85 0.54 -3.30
N ILE A 66 0.25 0.94 -4.41
CA ILE A 66 0.16 0.10 -5.61
C ILE A 66 0.82 0.81 -6.80
N GLN A 67 1.21 0.02 -7.78
CA GLN A 67 1.87 0.50 -8.99
C GLN A 67 0.97 0.38 -10.22
N HIS A 68 -0.02 -0.49 -10.16
CA HIS A 68 -1.05 -0.65 -11.19
C HIS A 68 -2.40 -0.90 -10.51
N ASP A 69 -3.49 -0.81 -11.29
CA ASP A 69 -4.83 -0.96 -10.74
C ASP A 69 -5.06 -2.36 -10.18
N ILE A 70 -5.80 -2.42 -9.07
CA ILE A 70 -6.21 -3.66 -8.44
C ILE A 70 -7.73 -3.64 -8.24
N ASP A 71 -8.30 -4.80 -7.89
CA ASP A 71 -9.71 -4.89 -7.57
C ASP A 71 -9.96 -4.30 -6.19
N LEU A 72 -10.52 -3.10 -6.15
CA LEU A 72 -10.79 -2.40 -4.90
C LEU A 72 -11.88 -3.08 -4.05
N THR A 73 -12.71 -3.91 -4.66
CA THR A 73 -13.73 -4.66 -3.92
C THR A 73 -13.11 -5.74 -3.04
N ALA A 74 -11.88 -6.15 -3.35
CA ALA A 74 -11.14 -7.12 -2.53
C ALA A 74 -10.45 -6.47 -1.33
N VAL A 75 -10.38 -5.15 -1.28
CA VAL A 75 -9.70 -4.40 -0.21
C VAL A 75 -10.60 -3.29 0.35
N PRO A 76 -11.83 -3.62 0.79
CA PRO A 76 -12.76 -2.61 1.29
C PRO A 76 -12.22 -1.97 2.59
N GLY A 77 -12.37 -0.66 2.71
CA GLY A 77 -11.96 0.05 3.92
C GLY A 77 -10.47 0.30 4.06
N VAL A 78 -9.66 -0.16 3.12
CA VAL A 78 -8.21 0.07 3.12
C VAL A 78 -7.90 1.30 2.28
N THR A 79 -7.02 2.17 2.77
CA THR A 79 -6.54 3.29 1.96
C THR A 79 -5.61 2.77 0.88
N VAL A 80 -5.84 3.19 -0.37
CA VAL A 80 -5.05 2.74 -1.52
C VAL A 80 -4.48 3.96 -2.23
N VAL A 81 -3.17 3.97 -2.42
CA VAL A 81 -2.44 5.03 -3.11
C VAL A 81 -1.70 4.41 -4.28
N LYS A 82 -1.86 4.99 -5.46
CA LYS A 82 -1.17 4.53 -6.67
C LYS A 82 0.02 5.42 -6.96
N VAL A 83 1.16 4.81 -7.23
CA VAL A 83 2.40 5.50 -7.60
C VAL A 83 2.92 4.95 -8.92
N GLU A 84 3.79 5.70 -9.58
CA GLU A 84 4.38 5.27 -10.85
C GLU A 84 5.31 4.06 -10.67
N SER A 85 6.11 4.08 -9.62
CA SER A 85 6.97 2.95 -9.26
C SER A 85 7.12 2.90 -7.74
N SER A 86 6.63 1.81 -7.12
CA SER A 86 6.69 1.66 -5.68
C SER A 86 8.13 1.51 -5.17
N ARG A 87 9.05 1.02 -6.00
CA ARG A 87 10.46 0.95 -5.63
C ARG A 87 11.06 2.32 -5.38
N TYR A 88 10.75 3.29 -6.24
CA TYR A 88 11.28 4.64 -6.11
C TYR A 88 10.52 5.45 -5.06
N ALA A 89 9.22 5.17 -4.92
CA ALA A 89 8.39 5.89 -3.97
C ALA A 89 8.85 5.67 -2.52
N MET A 90 9.27 4.45 -2.20
CA MET A 90 9.55 4.03 -0.82
C MET A 90 11.04 3.71 -0.58
N ALA A 91 11.85 3.99 -1.53
CA ALA A 91 13.29 3.72 -1.39
C ALA A 91 13.98 4.72 -0.46
#